data_d95deb5f4b53f1557fe9e6e4be29e8a0
#
_entry.id   d95deb5f4b53f1557fe9e6e4be29e8a0
#
_cell.length_a   1.000
_cell.length_b   1.000
_cell.length_c   1.000
_cell.angle_alpha   90.00
_cell.angle_beta   90.00
_cell.angle_gamma   90.00
#
_symmetry.space_group_name_H-M   'P 1'
#
loop_
_entity.id
_entity.type
_entity.pdbx_description
1 polymer ?
#
loop_
_entity_poly.entity_id
_entity_poly.type
_entity_poly.pdbx_seq_one_letter_code
_entity_poly.pdbx_strand_id
1 'polypeptide(L)'
;VAGGSFPDMVDVGGGGVPQAAISQDLVYDLKPYIDENNLQDAVGLNYTQHDQDGHIYAVHDQIESRGLWYNSSIFEKAGTSTDAFTDWNTFGDAMTKIADLGDDAYGYIAGQGSSYIVNAIMASTDAGKKMVESELTEETINSDEFANAFKTAAKLDQANGSQHTTDDNGNLMAEFNTNGKVGVLFNGVWNASGIDASLVDSIEPALFPGNVAIASAGGGLAVANNMSEEKTELALEFIKYMTSKEVQEKIFTEVQANPCNTTVDLNALAETSGDAATIKLAEACSQVNSADTVVINMNYTWGSDVNKAIINALMECAVEGTDIDARFESLQKELLALIG
;
A
#
# COMPACT_ATOMS: atom_id res chain seq x y z
N VAL A 1 9.03 -1.99 25.52
CA VAL A 1 10.44 -1.58 25.56
C VAL A 1 10.72 -0.70 26.77
N ALA A 2 9.81 0.21 27.13
CA ALA A 2 9.99 1.10 28.29
C ALA A 2 10.15 0.35 29.65
N GLY A 3 9.75 -0.91 29.73
CA GLY A 3 9.89 -1.75 30.93
C GLY A 3 11.09 -2.70 30.92
N GLY A 4 11.96 -2.64 29.91
CA GLY A 4 13.13 -3.52 29.77
C GLY A 4 12.79 -4.97 29.45
N SER A 5 11.55 -5.28 29.05
CA SER A 5 11.15 -6.61 28.58
C SER A 5 10.56 -6.52 27.18
N PHE A 6 10.94 -7.46 26.33
CA PHE A 6 10.33 -7.70 25.04
C PHE A 6 9.55 -9.03 25.14
N PRO A 7 8.33 -9.17 24.61
CA PRO A 7 7.62 -10.44 24.61
C PRO A 7 8.34 -11.47 23.74
N ASP A 8 8.16 -12.76 24.04
CA ASP A 8 8.83 -13.85 23.31
C ASP A 8 8.64 -13.72 21.77
N MET A 9 7.42 -13.35 21.36
CA MET A 9 7.07 -12.97 19.99
C MET A 9 6.11 -11.79 20.02
N VAL A 10 6.13 -10.95 19.00
CA VAL A 10 5.21 -9.82 18.84
C VAL A 10 4.92 -9.57 17.37
N ASP A 11 3.68 -9.24 17.07
CA ASP A 11 3.33 -8.62 15.80
C ASP A 11 3.60 -7.11 15.91
N VAL A 12 4.55 -6.62 15.15
CA VAL A 12 4.96 -5.21 15.17
C VAL A 12 4.16 -4.34 14.20
N GLY A 13 3.23 -4.94 13.47
CA GLY A 13 2.40 -4.22 12.50
C GLY A 13 3.20 -3.56 11.37
N GLY A 14 2.54 -2.71 10.60
CA GLY A 14 3.14 -2.05 9.44
C GLY A 14 4.25 -1.05 9.74
N GLY A 15 4.43 -0.62 11.00
CA GLY A 15 5.50 0.30 11.40
C GLY A 15 6.87 -0.37 11.62
N GLY A 16 6.93 -1.69 11.47
CA GLY A 16 8.17 -2.45 11.66
C GLY A 16 8.65 -2.51 13.11
N VAL A 17 9.83 -3.09 13.30
CA VAL A 17 10.46 -3.19 14.61
C VAL A 17 11.01 -1.84 15.05
N PRO A 18 10.64 -1.34 16.25
CA PRO A 18 11.16 -0.07 16.73
C PRO A 18 12.72 -0.07 16.81
N GLN A 19 13.35 0.96 16.28
CA GLN A 19 14.81 1.11 16.28
C GLN A 19 15.41 0.98 17.69
N ALA A 20 14.69 1.41 18.71
CA ALA A 20 15.11 1.24 20.11
C ALA A 20 15.17 -0.24 20.55
N ALA A 21 14.39 -1.13 19.95
CA ALA A 21 14.47 -2.56 20.23
C ALA A 21 15.67 -3.20 19.52
N ILE A 22 15.95 -2.76 18.28
CA ILE A 22 17.11 -3.21 17.50
C ILE A 22 18.40 -2.77 18.17
N SER A 23 18.55 -1.49 18.50
CA SER A 23 19.77 -0.94 19.12
C SER A 23 20.06 -1.48 20.51
N GLN A 24 19.06 -2.02 21.20
CA GLN A 24 19.22 -2.68 22.51
C GLN A 24 19.38 -4.21 22.40
N ASP A 25 19.52 -4.74 21.18
CA ASP A 25 19.65 -6.18 20.92
C ASP A 25 18.52 -7.03 21.53
N LEU A 26 17.28 -6.50 21.47
CA LEU A 26 16.09 -7.18 22.01
C LEU A 26 15.39 -8.09 21.00
N VAL A 27 15.70 -7.95 19.71
CA VAL A 27 15.05 -8.65 18.60
C VAL A 27 16.04 -9.56 17.89
N TYR A 28 15.59 -10.74 17.56
CA TYR A 28 16.35 -11.77 16.86
C TYR A 28 16.46 -11.41 15.36
N ASP A 29 17.66 -11.52 14.79
CA ASP A 29 17.86 -11.44 13.33
C ASP A 29 17.43 -12.74 12.67
N LEU A 30 16.34 -12.69 11.94
CA LEU A 30 15.75 -13.83 11.26
C LEU A 30 16.49 -14.22 9.97
N LYS A 31 17.31 -13.31 9.41
CA LYS A 31 17.95 -13.55 8.11
C LYS A 31 18.84 -14.80 8.06
N PRO A 32 19.71 -15.07 9.06
CA PRO A 32 20.51 -16.31 9.07
C PRO A 32 19.63 -17.57 9.04
N TYR A 33 18.54 -17.59 9.82
CA TYR A 33 17.62 -18.74 9.83
C TYR A 33 16.92 -18.94 8.49
N ILE A 34 16.48 -17.85 7.85
CA ILE A 34 15.85 -17.87 6.53
C ILE A 34 16.83 -18.45 5.49
N ASP A 35 18.09 -17.98 5.51
CA ASP A 35 19.11 -18.41 4.56
C ASP A 35 19.50 -19.89 4.77
N GLU A 36 19.71 -20.33 6.00
CA GLU A 36 20.08 -21.71 6.33
C GLU A 36 18.97 -22.73 5.99
N ASN A 37 17.72 -22.31 6.09
CA ASN A 37 16.57 -23.17 5.80
C ASN A 37 16.00 -22.98 4.38
N ASN A 38 16.62 -22.17 3.52
CA ASN A 38 16.19 -21.88 2.15
C ASN A 38 14.74 -21.38 2.08
N LEU A 39 14.37 -20.44 2.95
CA LEU A 39 13.02 -19.91 3.09
C LEU A 39 12.79 -18.59 2.29
N GLN A 40 13.71 -18.20 1.39
CA GLN A 40 13.61 -16.94 0.64
C GLN A 40 12.28 -16.81 -0.12
N ASP A 41 11.86 -17.86 -0.81
CA ASP A 41 10.58 -17.87 -1.52
C ASP A 41 9.38 -17.91 -0.56
N ALA A 42 9.54 -18.53 0.60
CA ALA A 42 8.50 -18.61 1.62
C ALA A 42 8.21 -17.25 2.28
N VAL A 43 9.23 -16.44 2.46
CA VAL A 43 9.11 -15.08 3.03
C VAL A 43 8.98 -13.98 1.96
N GLY A 44 9.26 -14.31 0.70
CA GLY A 44 9.03 -13.47 -0.46
C GLY A 44 9.61 -12.06 -0.33
N LEU A 45 8.74 -11.05 -0.36
CA LEU A 45 9.14 -9.65 -0.30
C LEU A 45 9.89 -9.29 1.00
N ASN A 46 9.63 -10.00 2.11
CA ASN A 46 10.34 -9.80 3.37
C ASN A 46 11.86 -10.03 3.24
N TYR A 47 12.26 -10.93 2.35
CA TYR A 47 13.68 -11.20 2.12
C TYR A 47 14.39 -10.07 1.38
N THR A 48 13.67 -9.32 0.55
CA THR A 48 14.21 -8.21 -0.25
C THR A 48 14.00 -6.84 0.39
N GLN A 49 13.03 -6.72 1.29
CA GLN A 49 12.73 -5.50 2.06
C GLN A 49 13.20 -5.66 3.51
N HIS A 50 14.49 -5.85 3.70
CA HIS A 50 15.13 -5.91 5.02
C HIS A 50 15.64 -4.52 5.44
N ASP A 51 16.13 -4.40 6.67
CA ASP A 51 16.67 -3.15 7.20
C ASP A 51 17.94 -2.66 6.49
N GLN A 52 18.41 -1.47 6.88
CA GLN A 52 19.54 -0.79 6.23
C GLN A 52 20.84 -1.60 6.27
N ASP A 53 21.04 -2.44 7.30
CA ASP A 53 22.24 -3.26 7.49
C ASP A 53 22.11 -4.67 6.88
N GLY A 54 20.99 -4.97 6.22
CA GLY A 54 20.73 -6.26 5.58
C GLY A 54 20.19 -7.32 6.52
N HIS A 55 19.68 -6.94 7.70
CA HIS A 55 19.04 -7.82 8.66
C HIS A 55 17.53 -7.93 8.39
N ILE A 56 16.89 -8.98 8.91
CA ILE A 56 15.44 -9.17 8.89
C ILE A 56 14.97 -9.38 10.31
N TYR A 57 14.32 -8.38 10.90
CA TYR A 57 13.86 -8.43 12.29
C TYR A 57 12.38 -8.79 12.45
N ALA A 58 11.62 -8.78 11.38
CA ALA A 58 10.24 -9.25 11.37
C ALA A 58 9.89 -9.86 10.02
N VAL A 59 8.95 -10.82 10.02
CA VAL A 59 8.43 -11.47 8.82
C VAL A 59 6.92 -11.34 8.81
N HIS A 60 6.39 -10.63 7.83
CA HIS A 60 4.95 -10.53 7.63
C HIS A 60 4.41 -11.85 7.06
N ASP A 61 3.23 -12.25 7.49
CA ASP A 61 2.53 -13.43 7.00
C ASP A 61 1.77 -13.16 5.68
N GLN A 62 1.69 -11.91 5.25
CA GLN A 62 1.07 -11.45 4.01
C GLN A 62 1.79 -10.22 3.47
N ILE A 63 1.64 -9.94 2.20
CA ILE A 63 2.15 -8.71 1.58
C ILE A 63 1.03 -7.69 1.51
N GLU A 64 1.24 -6.55 2.16
CA GLU A 64 0.35 -5.43 2.05
C GLU A 64 0.49 -4.80 0.66
N SER A 65 -0.50 -5.04 -0.20
CA SER A 65 -0.43 -4.73 -1.64
C SER A 65 -1.49 -3.73 -2.03
N ARG A 66 -1.11 -2.69 -2.76
CA ARG A 66 -1.99 -1.63 -3.23
C ARG A 66 -1.77 -1.31 -4.70
N GLY A 67 -2.87 -1.07 -5.36
CA GLY A 67 -3.00 -0.47 -6.67
C GLY A 67 -4.23 0.45 -6.66
N LEU A 68 -5.07 0.30 -7.65
CA LEU A 68 -6.37 0.94 -7.72
C LEU A 68 -7.41 -0.07 -8.21
N TRP A 69 -8.67 0.28 -8.00
CA TRP A 69 -9.82 -0.43 -8.55
C TRP A 69 -10.60 0.53 -9.45
N TYR A 70 -11.07 0.08 -10.59
CA TYR A 70 -11.85 0.92 -11.49
C TYR A 70 -13.14 0.24 -11.93
N ASN A 71 -14.14 1.06 -12.25
CA ASN A 71 -15.40 0.60 -12.78
C ASN A 71 -15.40 0.70 -14.31
N SER A 72 -15.23 -0.43 -14.99
CA SER A 72 -15.15 -0.50 -16.45
C SER A 72 -16.42 0.02 -17.15
N SER A 73 -17.60 -0.17 -16.56
CA SER A 73 -18.87 0.33 -17.10
C SER A 73 -18.95 1.87 -17.08
N ILE A 74 -18.37 2.53 -16.07
CA ILE A 74 -18.27 3.99 -16.00
C ILE A 74 -17.24 4.49 -17.03
N PHE A 75 -16.10 3.82 -17.15
CA PHE A 75 -15.07 4.14 -18.13
C PHE A 75 -15.66 4.10 -19.57
N GLU A 76 -16.42 3.05 -19.89
CA GLU A 76 -17.09 2.93 -21.18
C GLU A 76 -18.08 4.08 -21.42
N LYS A 77 -18.93 4.42 -20.44
CA LYS A 77 -19.88 5.55 -20.53
C LYS A 77 -19.18 6.89 -20.76
N ALA A 78 -18.03 7.10 -20.13
CA ALA A 78 -17.23 8.32 -20.27
C ALA A 78 -16.38 8.35 -21.56
N GLY A 79 -16.38 7.27 -22.35
CA GLY A 79 -15.57 7.16 -23.56
C GLY A 79 -14.06 7.17 -23.24
N THR A 80 -13.68 6.56 -22.15
CA THR A 80 -12.29 6.36 -21.73
C THR A 80 -11.98 4.86 -21.58
N SER A 81 -10.71 4.51 -21.40
CA SER A 81 -10.24 3.12 -21.29
C SER A 81 -9.11 3.01 -20.28
N THR A 82 -8.54 1.82 -20.15
CA THR A 82 -7.34 1.57 -19.33
C THR A 82 -6.09 2.31 -19.79
N ASP A 83 -6.09 2.92 -21.00
CA ASP A 83 -5.05 3.85 -21.43
C ASP A 83 -4.90 5.04 -20.47
N ALA A 84 -5.95 5.33 -19.68
CA ALA A 84 -5.93 6.29 -18.58
C ALA A 84 -4.84 6.00 -17.54
N PHE A 85 -4.40 4.75 -17.41
CA PHE A 85 -3.38 4.34 -16.44
C PHE A 85 -1.95 4.40 -17.00
N THR A 86 -1.74 4.95 -18.20
CA THR A 86 -0.42 5.11 -18.80
C THR A 86 0.43 6.10 -18.01
N ASP A 87 -0.14 7.23 -17.63
CA ASP A 87 0.50 8.26 -16.81
C ASP A 87 -0.53 9.11 -16.05
N TRP A 88 -0.05 9.97 -15.14
CA TRP A 88 -0.92 10.78 -14.29
C TRP A 88 -1.67 11.90 -15.03
N ASN A 89 -1.21 12.33 -16.22
CA ASN A 89 -1.93 13.31 -17.01
C ASN A 89 -3.12 12.67 -17.72
N THR A 90 -2.90 11.53 -18.38
CA THR A 90 -3.97 10.76 -19.02
C THR A 90 -4.98 10.26 -17.99
N PHE A 91 -4.53 9.93 -16.76
CA PHE A 91 -5.40 9.62 -15.64
C PHE A 91 -6.30 10.82 -15.28
N GLY A 92 -5.74 11.99 -15.08
CA GLY A 92 -6.49 13.20 -14.76
C GLY A 92 -7.54 13.55 -15.81
N ASP A 93 -7.17 13.47 -17.10
CA ASP A 93 -8.09 13.69 -18.21
C ASP A 93 -9.27 12.69 -18.21
N ALA A 94 -8.99 11.43 -17.91
CA ALA A 94 -10.03 10.40 -17.81
C ALA A 94 -10.98 10.64 -16.62
N MET A 95 -10.43 11.03 -15.47
CA MET A 95 -11.23 11.34 -14.28
C MET A 95 -12.16 12.54 -14.52
N THR A 96 -11.68 13.56 -15.23
CA THR A 96 -12.50 14.71 -15.64
C THR A 96 -13.65 14.27 -16.55
N LYS A 97 -13.41 13.43 -17.55
CA LYS A 97 -14.47 12.89 -18.40
C LYS A 97 -15.52 12.11 -17.62
N ILE A 98 -15.12 11.38 -16.59
CA ILE A 98 -16.06 10.65 -15.74
C ILE A 98 -16.89 11.62 -14.91
N ALA A 99 -16.27 12.63 -14.30
CA ALA A 99 -16.97 13.66 -13.53
C ALA A 99 -17.98 14.45 -14.41
N ASP A 100 -17.66 14.68 -15.68
CA ASP A 100 -18.53 15.35 -16.64
C ASP A 100 -19.77 14.55 -17.07
N LEU A 101 -19.84 13.25 -16.70
CA LEU A 101 -21.07 12.47 -16.91
C LEU A 101 -22.25 13.03 -16.12
N GLY A 102 -22.01 13.77 -15.04
CA GLY A 102 -23.04 14.26 -14.14
C GLY A 102 -23.69 13.12 -13.33
N ASP A 103 -24.93 13.33 -12.89
CA ASP A 103 -25.73 12.34 -12.15
C ASP A 103 -25.01 11.71 -10.93
N ASP A 104 -24.24 12.54 -10.20
CA ASP A 104 -23.41 12.13 -9.06
C ASP A 104 -22.29 11.14 -9.43
N ALA A 105 -21.79 11.13 -10.66
CA ALA A 105 -20.61 10.38 -11.03
C ALA A 105 -19.34 11.08 -10.52
N TYR A 106 -18.42 10.30 -9.95
CA TYR A 106 -17.14 10.78 -9.46
C TYR A 106 -16.01 10.18 -10.28
N GLY A 107 -15.01 10.98 -10.65
CA GLY A 107 -13.80 10.49 -11.31
C GLY A 107 -13.13 9.42 -10.44
N TYR A 108 -12.80 9.78 -9.22
CA TYR A 108 -12.24 8.84 -8.25
C TYR A 108 -12.57 9.25 -6.80
N ILE A 109 -12.36 8.30 -5.89
CA ILE A 109 -12.33 8.55 -4.45
C ILE A 109 -11.04 7.99 -3.86
N ALA A 110 -10.41 8.75 -3.01
CA ALA A 110 -9.13 8.40 -2.42
C ALA A 110 -9.12 8.48 -0.89
N GLY A 111 -9.75 9.46 -0.28
CA GLY A 111 -9.72 9.66 1.16
C GLY A 111 -8.30 9.60 1.72
N GLN A 112 -8.05 8.71 2.67
CA GLN A 112 -6.69 8.44 3.17
C GLN A 112 -5.77 7.84 2.08
N GLY A 113 -6.33 7.31 1.00
CA GLY A 113 -5.59 6.84 -0.16
C GLY A 113 -4.95 7.94 -1.00
N SER A 114 -5.24 9.24 -0.74
CA SER A 114 -4.58 10.36 -1.44
C SER A 114 -3.07 10.35 -1.25
N SER A 115 -2.56 9.88 -0.12
CA SER A 115 -1.13 9.69 0.09
C SER A 115 -0.51 8.60 -0.81
N TYR A 116 -1.30 7.62 -1.24
CA TYR A 116 -0.81 6.60 -2.19
C TYR A 116 -0.55 7.21 -3.57
N ILE A 117 -1.30 8.25 -3.96
CA ILE A 117 -1.06 9.00 -5.19
C ILE A 117 0.30 9.67 -5.12
N VAL A 118 0.62 10.36 -4.01
CA VAL A 118 1.95 10.97 -3.79
C VAL A 118 3.04 9.92 -3.84
N ASN A 119 2.87 8.81 -3.12
CA ASN A 119 3.81 7.69 -3.08
C ASN A 119 4.09 7.14 -4.48
N ALA A 120 3.05 6.88 -5.27
CA ALA A 120 3.16 6.31 -6.61
C ALA A 120 3.77 7.31 -7.62
N ILE A 121 3.45 8.61 -7.52
CA ILE A 121 4.07 9.64 -8.37
C ILE A 121 5.56 9.76 -8.08
N MET A 122 5.96 9.79 -6.81
CA MET A 122 7.38 9.78 -6.45
C MET A 122 8.09 8.54 -7.01
N ALA A 123 7.48 7.37 -6.86
CA ALA A 123 8.04 6.11 -7.34
C ALA A 123 8.15 6.00 -8.87
N SER A 124 7.52 6.90 -9.63
CA SER A 124 7.65 6.94 -11.09
C SER A 124 9.05 7.39 -11.59
N THR A 125 9.92 7.84 -10.68
CA THR A 125 11.32 8.16 -10.95
C THR A 125 12.24 7.40 -9.99
N ASP A 126 13.44 7.05 -10.45
CA ASP A 126 14.43 6.36 -9.60
C ASP A 126 14.81 7.19 -8.36
N ALA A 127 14.93 8.52 -8.51
CA ALA A 127 15.24 9.42 -7.41
C ALA A 127 14.12 9.46 -6.37
N GLY A 128 12.88 9.65 -6.82
CA GLY A 128 11.72 9.69 -5.93
C GLY A 128 11.45 8.34 -5.26
N LYS A 129 11.62 7.22 -5.98
CA LYS A 129 11.53 5.87 -5.40
C LYS A 129 12.51 5.70 -4.24
N LYS A 130 13.79 6.06 -4.46
CA LYS A 130 14.83 5.99 -3.43
C LYS A 130 14.49 6.87 -2.21
N MET A 131 13.89 8.05 -2.42
CA MET A 131 13.46 8.93 -1.33
C MET A 131 12.35 8.27 -0.49
N VAL A 132 11.37 7.66 -1.14
CA VAL A 132 10.27 6.94 -0.45
C VAL A 132 10.81 5.73 0.33
N GLU A 133 11.78 5.00 -0.20
CA GLU A 133 12.38 3.82 0.43
C GLU A 133 13.41 4.17 1.53
N SER A 134 13.62 5.46 1.81
CA SER A 134 14.53 5.96 2.84
C SER A 134 13.78 6.74 3.92
N GLU A 135 14.43 7.02 5.04
CA GLU A 135 13.90 7.93 6.05
C GLU A 135 13.67 9.32 5.45
N LEU A 136 12.63 10.01 5.93
CA LEU A 136 12.35 11.37 5.50
C LEU A 136 13.45 12.34 5.96
N THR A 137 13.99 13.10 5.04
CA THR A 137 15.04 14.10 5.29
C THR A 137 14.61 15.50 4.85
N GLU A 138 15.32 16.53 5.33
CA GLU A 138 15.14 17.90 4.84
C GLU A 138 15.34 17.99 3.33
N GLU A 139 16.31 17.25 2.77
CA GLU A 139 16.56 17.18 1.32
C GLU A 139 15.32 16.65 0.58
N THR A 140 14.70 15.56 1.05
CA THR A 140 13.48 15.01 0.47
C THR A 140 12.31 15.99 0.55
N ILE A 141 12.10 16.64 1.71
CA ILE A 141 11.01 17.60 1.90
C ILE A 141 11.13 18.79 0.92
N ASN A 142 12.34 19.20 0.60
CA ASN A 142 12.63 20.34 -0.29
C ASN A 142 12.90 19.92 -1.75
N SER A 143 12.74 18.64 -2.10
CA SER A 143 13.01 18.12 -3.44
C SER A 143 11.92 18.51 -4.45
N ASP A 144 12.31 18.58 -5.71
CA ASP A 144 11.37 18.75 -6.82
C ASP A 144 10.46 17.52 -7.00
N GLU A 145 10.96 16.32 -6.69
CA GLU A 145 10.21 15.07 -6.73
C GLU A 145 9.01 15.11 -5.78
N PHE A 146 9.24 15.49 -4.52
CA PHE A 146 8.16 15.59 -3.54
C PHE A 146 7.19 16.73 -3.87
N ALA A 147 7.72 17.90 -4.27
CA ALA A 147 6.90 19.03 -4.69
C ALA A 147 6.01 18.69 -5.89
N ASN A 148 6.56 18.02 -6.90
CA ASN A 148 5.80 17.59 -8.08
C ASN A 148 4.73 16.55 -7.70
N ALA A 149 5.09 15.56 -6.87
CA ALA A 149 4.16 14.50 -6.46
C ALA A 149 2.98 15.09 -5.66
N PHE A 150 3.26 15.90 -4.65
CA PHE A 150 2.22 16.53 -3.84
C PHE A 150 1.32 17.45 -4.68
N LYS A 151 1.91 18.35 -5.47
CA LYS A 151 1.13 19.30 -6.28
C LYS A 151 0.31 18.62 -7.37
N THR A 152 0.80 17.53 -7.93
CA THR A 152 0.03 16.72 -8.90
C THR A 152 -1.15 16.06 -8.22
N ALA A 153 -0.95 15.39 -7.08
CA ALA A 153 -2.03 14.80 -6.30
C ALA A 153 -3.07 15.85 -5.88
N ALA A 154 -2.60 17.01 -5.36
CA ALA A 154 -3.49 18.11 -4.95
C ALA A 154 -4.31 18.68 -6.11
N LYS A 155 -3.74 18.81 -7.31
CA LYS A 155 -4.48 19.26 -8.50
C LYS A 155 -5.52 18.24 -8.96
N LEU A 156 -5.18 16.95 -8.89
CA LEU A 156 -6.13 15.88 -9.17
C LEU A 156 -7.30 15.92 -8.19
N ASP A 157 -7.02 16.04 -6.88
CA ASP A 157 -8.04 16.13 -5.83
C ASP A 157 -8.92 17.38 -6.01
N GLN A 158 -8.35 18.52 -6.36
CA GLN A 158 -9.09 19.78 -6.56
C GLN A 158 -9.95 19.75 -7.84
N ALA A 159 -9.44 19.20 -8.93
CA ALA A 159 -10.14 19.17 -10.22
C ALA A 159 -11.24 18.10 -10.27
N ASN A 160 -11.01 16.96 -9.65
CA ASN A 160 -11.91 15.81 -9.71
C ASN A 160 -12.62 15.59 -8.36
N GLY A 161 -12.48 16.54 -7.48
CA GLY A 161 -12.87 16.68 -6.12
C GLY A 161 -13.72 15.54 -5.59
N SER A 162 -13.12 14.57 -4.98
CA SER A 162 -13.90 13.61 -4.27
C SER A 162 -14.64 14.37 -3.17
N GLN A 163 -15.95 14.50 -3.32
CA GLN A 163 -16.80 15.09 -2.31
C GLN A 163 -16.66 14.39 -0.96
N HIS A 164 -15.98 13.26 -0.96
CA HIS A 164 -15.79 12.33 0.14
C HIS A 164 -14.34 12.23 0.64
N THR A 165 -13.46 13.18 0.31
CA THR A 165 -12.06 13.18 0.81
C THR A 165 -11.96 13.20 2.33
N THR A 166 -13.00 13.66 3.03
CA THR A 166 -13.08 13.69 4.48
C THR A 166 -13.68 12.45 5.12
N ASP A 167 -14.26 11.54 4.32
CA ASP A 167 -14.87 10.32 4.82
C ASP A 167 -13.81 9.28 5.22
N ASP A 168 -14.17 8.36 6.10
CA ASP A 168 -13.31 7.25 6.42
C ASP A 168 -13.22 6.24 5.27
N ASN A 169 -12.13 5.47 5.22
CA ASN A 169 -11.91 4.51 4.16
C ASN A 169 -13.01 3.44 4.04
N GLY A 170 -13.67 3.08 5.14
CA GLY A 170 -14.75 2.10 5.13
C GLY A 170 -15.97 2.60 4.35
N ASN A 171 -16.36 3.85 4.57
CA ASN A 171 -17.45 4.50 3.86
C ASN A 171 -17.14 4.64 2.37
N LEU A 172 -15.91 5.07 2.03
CA LEU A 172 -15.48 5.22 0.64
C LEU A 172 -15.44 3.89 -0.12
N MET A 173 -14.94 2.83 0.53
CA MET A 173 -14.98 1.48 -0.04
C MET A 173 -16.42 1.01 -0.27
N ALA A 174 -17.30 1.21 0.72
CA ALA A 174 -18.70 0.83 0.60
C ALA A 174 -19.38 1.58 -0.55
N GLU A 175 -19.11 2.87 -0.72
CA GLU A 175 -19.65 3.64 -1.82
C GLU A 175 -19.17 3.13 -3.18
N PHE A 176 -17.87 2.95 -3.36
CA PHE A 176 -17.32 2.41 -4.61
C PHE A 176 -17.91 1.03 -4.94
N ASN A 177 -17.96 0.15 -3.93
CA ASN A 177 -18.34 -1.25 -4.11
C ASN A 177 -19.84 -1.49 -4.31
N THR A 178 -20.70 -0.49 -4.04
CA THR A 178 -22.17 -0.72 -4.02
C THR A 178 -22.96 0.21 -4.94
N ASN A 179 -22.50 1.43 -5.21
CA ASN A 179 -23.33 2.39 -5.93
C ASN A 179 -23.08 2.48 -7.44
N GLY A 180 -21.94 1.97 -7.93
CA GLY A 180 -21.59 1.95 -9.34
C GLY A 180 -21.42 3.33 -9.98
N LYS A 181 -21.22 4.41 -9.21
CA LYS A 181 -21.08 5.80 -9.69
C LYS A 181 -19.66 6.33 -9.65
N VAL A 182 -18.75 5.61 -9.03
CA VAL A 182 -17.36 6.01 -8.85
C VAL A 182 -16.49 5.34 -9.90
N GLY A 183 -15.68 6.11 -10.60
CA GLY A 183 -14.77 5.61 -11.64
C GLY A 183 -13.61 4.81 -11.07
N VAL A 184 -12.93 5.35 -10.06
CA VAL A 184 -11.70 4.74 -9.46
C VAL A 184 -11.72 4.86 -7.94
N LEU A 185 -11.25 3.80 -7.27
CA LEU A 185 -10.92 3.76 -5.85
C LEU A 185 -9.43 3.43 -5.68
N PHE A 186 -8.70 4.27 -4.94
CA PHE A 186 -7.33 3.96 -4.53
C PHE A 186 -7.36 3.11 -3.26
N ASN A 187 -7.07 1.80 -3.39
CA ASN A 187 -7.12 0.88 -2.26
C ASN A 187 -6.26 -0.37 -2.51
N GLY A 188 -6.13 -1.21 -1.49
CA GLY A 188 -5.42 -2.47 -1.56
C GLY A 188 -6.22 -3.60 -2.19
N VAL A 189 -5.55 -4.73 -2.36
CA VAL A 189 -6.13 -5.95 -2.97
C VAL A 189 -7.32 -6.50 -2.18
N TRP A 190 -7.38 -6.25 -0.87
CA TRP A 190 -8.49 -6.65 0.02
C TRP A 190 -9.85 -6.05 -0.36
N ASN A 191 -9.89 -5.04 -1.24
CA ASN A 191 -11.14 -4.50 -1.74
C ASN A 191 -11.99 -5.54 -2.47
N ALA A 192 -11.38 -6.57 -3.04
CA ALA A 192 -12.06 -7.65 -3.73
C ALA A 192 -13.23 -8.24 -2.93
N SER A 193 -13.03 -8.44 -1.63
CA SER A 193 -14.04 -9.02 -0.72
C SER A 193 -15.27 -8.14 -0.46
N GLY A 194 -15.16 -6.84 -0.72
CA GLY A 194 -16.22 -5.87 -0.50
C GLY A 194 -17.08 -5.58 -1.72
N ILE A 195 -16.72 -6.09 -2.90
CA ILE A 195 -17.43 -5.80 -4.15
C ILE A 195 -18.81 -6.46 -4.15
N ASP A 196 -19.86 -5.66 -4.36
CA ASP A 196 -21.22 -6.18 -4.49
C ASP A 196 -21.36 -7.10 -5.72
N ALA A 197 -22.07 -8.20 -5.56
CA ALA A 197 -22.25 -9.19 -6.61
C ALA A 197 -22.84 -8.60 -7.92
N SER A 198 -23.60 -7.51 -7.85
CA SER A 198 -24.13 -6.83 -9.02
C SER A 198 -23.09 -6.00 -9.79
N LEU A 199 -21.95 -5.71 -9.19
CA LEU A 199 -20.88 -4.89 -9.76
C LEU A 199 -19.60 -5.68 -10.07
N VAL A 200 -19.49 -6.94 -9.63
CA VAL A 200 -18.28 -7.75 -9.75
C VAL A 200 -17.76 -7.88 -11.19
N ASP A 201 -18.66 -7.92 -12.17
CA ASP A 201 -18.30 -7.98 -13.59
C ASP A 201 -17.83 -6.62 -14.17
N SER A 202 -18.02 -5.53 -13.41
CA SER A 202 -17.65 -4.18 -13.84
C SER A 202 -16.47 -3.61 -13.08
N ILE A 203 -16.17 -4.13 -11.88
CA ILE A 203 -15.06 -3.64 -11.07
C ILE A 203 -13.82 -4.49 -11.34
N GLU A 204 -12.75 -3.82 -11.74
CA GLU A 204 -11.49 -4.42 -12.13
C GLU A 204 -10.33 -3.82 -11.34
N PRO A 205 -9.31 -4.63 -10.97
CA PRO A 205 -8.07 -4.11 -10.41
C PRO A 205 -7.19 -3.49 -11.50
N ALA A 206 -6.37 -2.52 -11.12
CA ALA A 206 -5.30 -1.99 -11.96
C ALA A 206 -4.13 -1.49 -11.08
N LEU A 207 -2.98 -1.30 -11.71
CA LEU A 207 -1.83 -0.64 -11.09
C LEU A 207 -2.01 0.88 -11.11
N PHE A 208 -1.27 1.59 -10.26
CA PHE A 208 -1.18 3.04 -10.37
C PHE A 208 -0.62 3.44 -11.75
N PRO A 209 -0.97 4.64 -12.25
CA PRO A 209 -0.44 5.15 -13.51
C PRO A 209 1.09 5.02 -13.58
N GLY A 210 1.58 4.56 -14.74
CA GLY A 210 3.00 4.25 -14.94
C GLY A 210 3.43 2.85 -14.50
N ASN A 211 2.49 1.92 -14.32
CA ASN A 211 2.73 0.53 -13.93
C ASN A 211 3.44 0.39 -12.57
N VAL A 212 2.99 1.22 -11.61
CA VAL A 212 3.51 1.27 -10.24
C VAL A 212 2.58 0.52 -9.30
N ALA A 213 3.15 -0.27 -8.39
CA ALA A 213 2.47 -0.86 -7.24
C ALA A 213 3.10 -0.39 -5.93
N ILE A 214 2.28 -0.25 -4.88
CA ILE A 214 2.78 -0.09 -3.53
C ILE A 214 2.63 -1.43 -2.81
N ALA A 215 3.73 -2.04 -2.43
CA ALA A 215 3.72 -3.29 -1.69
C ALA A 215 4.76 -3.25 -0.56
N SER A 216 4.37 -3.74 0.60
CA SER A 216 5.20 -3.67 1.80
C SER A 216 5.13 -4.97 2.58
N ALA A 217 6.30 -5.36 3.05
CA ALA A 217 6.48 -6.43 4.03
C ALA A 217 6.97 -5.84 5.37
N GLY A 218 6.65 -4.59 5.62
CA GLY A 218 7.27 -3.77 6.66
C GLY A 218 6.86 -4.06 8.09
N GLY A 219 6.12 -5.13 8.35
CA GLY A 219 5.71 -5.50 9.71
C GLY A 219 5.77 -7.00 9.93
N GLY A 220 4.91 -7.48 10.82
CA GLY A 220 4.70 -8.89 11.08
C GLY A 220 5.37 -9.41 12.35
N LEU A 221 5.69 -10.68 12.37
CA LEU A 221 6.17 -11.39 13.54
C LEU A 221 7.66 -11.13 13.77
N ALA A 222 7.97 -10.51 14.91
CA ALA A 222 9.32 -10.38 15.46
C ALA A 222 9.53 -11.33 16.63
N VAL A 223 10.75 -11.82 16.81
CA VAL A 223 11.16 -12.78 17.84
C VAL A 223 12.13 -12.10 18.79
N ALA A 224 11.99 -12.36 20.10
CA ALA A 224 12.92 -11.84 21.09
C ALA A 224 14.30 -12.53 21.00
N ASN A 225 15.37 -11.75 21.22
CA ASN A 225 16.73 -12.27 21.16
C ASN A 225 17.23 -12.92 22.47
N ASN A 226 16.53 -12.70 23.59
CA ASN A 226 16.97 -13.12 24.94
C ASN A 226 16.20 -14.33 25.51
N MET A 227 15.67 -15.18 24.65
CA MET A 227 14.94 -16.39 25.03
C MET A 227 15.89 -17.58 25.27
N SER A 228 15.34 -18.66 25.89
CA SER A 228 16.03 -19.94 25.88
C SER A 228 16.09 -20.53 24.48
N GLU A 229 17.09 -21.36 24.20
CA GLU A 229 17.27 -22.04 22.91
C GLU A 229 15.99 -22.75 22.46
N GLU A 230 15.32 -23.51 23.36
CA GLU A 230 14.06 -24.21 23.09
C GLU A 230 12.93 -23.26 22.65
N LYS A 231 12.81 -22.09 23.30
CA LYS A 231 11.80 -21.09 22.93
C LYS A 231 12.11 -20.43 21.58
N THR A 232 13.39 -20.15 21.35
CA THR A 232 13.85 -19.57 20.07
C THR A 232 13.54 -20.54 18.92
N GLU A 233 13.87 -21.83 19.07
CA GLU A 233 13.55 -22.87 18.07
C GLU A 233 12.04 -22.92 17.79
N LEU A 234 11.18 -22.92 18.82
CA LEU A 234 9.74 -22.93 18.64
C LEU A 234 9.22 -21.67 17.90
N ALA A 235 9.77 -20.50 18.21
CA ALA A 235 9.39 -19.27 17.53
C ALA A 235 9.79 -19.28 16.05
N LEU A 236 10.98 -19.78 15.74
CA LEU A 236 11.48 -19.92 14.38
C LEU A 236 10.67 -20.95 13.57
N GLU A 237 10.32 -22.10 14.18
CA GLU A 237 9.43 -23.08 13.55
C GLU A 237 8.02 -22.52 13.33
N PHE A 238 7.52 -21.66 14.23
CA PHE A 238 6.25 -20.97 14.02
C PHE A 238 6.29 -20.02 12.82
N ILE A 239 7.37 -19.24 12.65
CA ILE A 239 7.56 -18.39 11.47
C ILE A 239 7.58 -19.23 10.20
N LYS A 240 8.34 -20.33 10.18
CA LYS A 240 8.40 -21.26 9.05
C LYS A 240 7.03 -21.87 8.73
N TYR A 241 6.24 -22.20 9.75
CA TYR A 241 4.87 -22.68 9.57
C TYR A 241 3.97 -21.61 8.97
N MET A 242 3.97 -20.39 9.51
CA MET A 242 3.14 -19.28 9.03
C MET A 242 3.46 -18.88 7.58
N THR A 243 4.71 -19.01 7.16
CA THR A 243 5.14 -18.70 5.79
C THR A 243 5.10 -19.92 4.85
N SER A 244 4.69 -21.09 5.36
CA SER A 244 4.57 -22.30 4.54
C SER A 244 3.51 -22.16 3.46
N LYS A 245 3.69 -22.88 2.33
CA LYS A 245 2.73 -22.85 1.22
C LYS A 245 1.30 -23.18 1.68
N GLU A 246 1.13 -24.19 2.54
CA GLU A 246 -0.19 -24.59 3.06
C GLU A 246 -0.91 -23.47 3.81
N VAL A 247 -0.19 -22.75 4.70
CA VAL A 247 -0.78 -21.62 5.46
C VAL A 247 -1.04 -20.44 4.54
N GLN A 248 -0.14 -20.18 3.61
CA GLN A 248 -0.24 -19.06 2.68
C GLN A 248 -1.36 -19.25 1.64
N GLU A 249 -1.68 -20.48 1.26
CA GLU A 249 -2.89 -20.81 0.49
C GLU A 249 -4.15 -20.45 1.27
N LYS A 250 -4.18 -20.67 2.59
CA LYS A 250 -5.29 -20.25 3.47
C LYS A 250 -5.34 -18.73 3.67
N ILE A 251 -4.19 -18.06 3.79
CA ILE A 251 -4.12 -16.59 3.80
C ILE A 251 -4.81 -16.02 2.56
N PHE A 252 -4.54 -16.58 1.39
CA PHE A 252 -5.20 -16.15 0.17
C PHE A 252 -6.71 -16.46 0.16
N THR A 253 -7.11 -17.68 0.45
CA THR A 253 -8.50 -18.14 0.28
C THR A 253 -9.44 -17.74 1.42
N GLU A 254 -8.94 -17.68 2.66
CA GLU A 254 -9.76 -17.47 3.86
C GLU A 254 -9.62 -16.04 4.42
N VAL A 255 -8.39 -15.47 4.38
CA VAL A 255 -8.14 -14.10 4.83
C VAL A 255 -8.31 -13.09 3.69
N GLN A 256 -8.24 -13.54 2.44
CA GLN A 256 -8.33 -12.71 1.22
C GLN A 256 -7.25 -11.64 1.16
N ALA A 257 -6.01 -12.05 1.40
CA ALA A 257 -4.83 -11.21 1.35
C ALA A 257 -3.79 -11.75 0.36
N ASN A 258 -2.84 -10.91 -0.04
CA ASN A 258 -1.73 -11.34 -0.91
C ASN A 258 -0.72 -12.15 -0.09
N PRO A 259 -0.49 -13.43 -0.40
CA PRO A 259 0.45 -14.26 0.34
C PRO A 259 1.88 -13.76 0.22
N CYS A 260 2.68 -13.91 1.28
CA CYS A 260 4.11 -13.63 1.21
C CYS A 260 4.89 -14.74 0.47
N ASN A 261 4.40 -15.96 0.47
CA ASN A 261 5.07 -17.10 -0.16
C ASN A 261 4.86 -17.10 -1.68
N THR A 262 5.92 -16.87 -2.43
CA THR A 262 5.89 -16.73 -3.88
C THR A 262 5.62 -18.04 -4.63
N THR A 263 5.62 -19.19 -3.92
CA THR A 263 5.30 -20.50 -4.52
C THR A 263 3.80 -20.81 -4.54
N VAL A 264 2.96 -19.92 -3.99
CA VAL A 264 1.50 -20.06 -4.03
C VAL A 264 1.00 -19.72 -5.43
N ASP A 265 0.25 -20.63 -6.03
CA ASP A 265 -0.38 -20.43 -7.34
C ASP A 265 -1.77 -19.80 -7.15
N LEU A 266 -1.82 -18.47 -7.19
CA LEU A 266 -3.03 -17.69 -6.97
C LEU A 266 -4.12 -17.99 -8.01
N ASN A 267 -3.73 -18.20 -9.27
CA ASN A 267 -4.67 -18.46 -10.35
C ASN A 267 -5.32 -19.85 -10.19
N ALA A 268 -4.53 -20.87 -9.87
CA ALA A 268 -5.06 -22.19 -9.62
C ALA A 268 -6.02 -22.24 -8.43
N LEU A 269 -5.73 -21.48 -7.36
CA LEU A 269 -6.61 -21.35 -6.20
C LEU A 269 -7.91 -20.62 -6.56
N ALA A 270 -7.84 -19.54 -7.33
CA ALA A 270 -8.99 -18.78 -7.77
C ALA A 270 -9.91 -19.61 -8.70
N GLU A 271 -9.33 -20.32 -9.67
CA GLU A 271 -10.07 -21.24 -10.55
C GLU A 271 -10.77 -22.34 -9.76
N THR A 272 -10.10 -22.90 -8.74
CA THR A 272 -10.68 -23.96 -7.88
C THR A 272 -11.80 -23.43 -7.01
N SER A 273 -11.68 -22.22 -6.52
CA SER A 273 -12.71 -21.54 -5.70
C SER A 273 -13.99 -21.28 -6.52
N GLY A 274 -13.85 -20.84 -7.77
CA GLY A 274 -14.97 -20.38 -8.61
C GLY A 274 -15.72 -19.15 -8.05
N ASP A 275 -15.20 -18.54 -6.98
CA ASP A 275 -15.77 -17.34 -6.39
C ASP A 275 -15.23 -16.09 -7.09
N ALA A 276 -16.14 -15.20 -7.50
CA ALA A 276 -15.78 -14.02 -8.29
C ALA A 276 -14.86 -13.06 -7.53
N ALA A 277 -15.06 -12.87 -6.23
CA ALA A 277 -14.20 -12.01 -5.42
C ALA A 277 -12.79 -12.59 -5.29
N THR A 278 -12.66 -13.91 -5.14
CA THR A 278 -11.37 -14.61 -5.10
C THR A 278 -10.63 -14.51 -6.44
N ILE A 279 -11.36 -14.57 -7.56
CA ILE A 279 -10.78 -14.35 -8.90
C ILE A 279 -10.23 -12.92 -9.01
N LYS A 280 -11.01 -11.91 -8.61
CA LYS A 280 -10.56 -10.51 -8.61
C LYS A 280 -9.38 -10.27 -7.68
N LEU A 281 -9.34 -10.94 -6.54
CA LEU A 281 -8.19 -10.91 -5.64
C LEU A 281 -6.93 -11.47 -6.31
N ALA A 282 -7.04 -12.62 -7.00
CA ALA A 282 -5.91 -13.23 -7.71
C ALA A 282 -5.38 -12.30 -8.82
N GLU A 283 -6.28 -11.66 -9.59
CA GLU A 283 -5.93 -10.69 -10.61
C GLU A 283 -5.18 -9.49 -10.00
N ALA A 284 -5.70 -8.91 -8.90
CA ALA A 284 -5.09 -7.78 -8.22
C ALA A 284 -3.69 -8.13 -7.65
N CYS A 285 -3.57 -9.26 -6.97
CA CYS A 285 -2.28 -9.74 -6.44
C CYS A 285 -1.27 -10.01 -7.55
N SER A 286 -1.71 -10.65 -8.64
CA SER A 286 -0.84 -10.97 -9.79
C SER A 286 -0.32 -9.71 -10.48
N GLN A 287 -1.16 -8.68 -10.62
CA GLN A 287 -0.75 -7.38 -11.16
C GLN A 287 0.30 -6.73 -10.26
N VAL A 288 0.06 -6.64 -8.95
CA VAL A 288 1.04 -6.07 -8.01
C VAL A 288 2.36 -6.83 -8.04
N ASN A 289 2.32 -8.16 -8.06
CA ASN A 289 3.52 -9.00 -8.08
C ASN A 289 4.30 -8.90 -9.42
N SER A 290 3.67 -8.40 -10.49
CA SER A 290 4.28 -8.24 -11.82
C SER A 290 4.47 -6.77 -12.24
N ALA A 291 4.28 -5.82 -11.34
CA ALA A 291 4.46 -4.40 -11.62
C ALA A 291 5.91 -4.07 -12.01
N ASP A 292 6.11 -3.16 -12.95
CA ASP A 292 7.45 -2.70 -13.35
C ASP A 292 8.17 -2.00 -12.20
N THR A 293 7.41 -1.27 -11.39
CA THR A 293 7.91 -0.60 -10.19
C THR A 293 7.09 -1.01 -8.99
N VAL A 294 7.74 -1.66 -8.04
CA VAL A 294 7.20 -1.91 -6.71
C VAL A 294 7.92 -0.99 -5.72
N VAL A 295 7.17 -0.29 -4.88
CA VAL A 295 7.70 0.63 -3.87
C VAL A 295 7.03 0.36 -2.52
N ILE A 296 7.77 0.59 -1.45
CA ILE A 296 7.23 0.51 -0.09
C ILE A 296 6.22 1.63 0.17
N ASN A 297 5.25 1.39 1.04
CA ASN A 297 4.36 2.45 1.51
C ASN A 297 5.16 3.46 2.36
N MET A 298 5.18 4.73 1.95
CA MET A 298 5.93 5.78 2.65
C MET A 298 5.51 5.99 4.11
N ASN A 299 4.32 5.52 4.51
CA ASN A 299 3.92 5.51 5.90
C ASN A 299 4.85 4.69 6.80
N TYR A 300 5.53 3.68 6.24
CA TYR A 300 6.47 2.83 6.98
C TYR A 300 7.87 3.40 7.07
N THR A 301 8.27 4.17 6.07
CA THR A 301 9.61 4.81 6.03
C THR A 301 9.61 6.21 6.63
N TRP A 302 8.52 6.98 6.43
CA TRP A 302 8.41 8.36 6.89
C TRP A 302 7.61 8.52 8.19
N GLY A 303 6.87 7.48 8.57
CA GLY A 303 6.08 7.45 9.80
C GLY A 303 4.66 8.02 9.68
N SER A 304 3.83 7.61 10.63
CA SER A 304 2.39 7.89 10.60
C SER A 304 2.02 9.36 10.74
N ASP A 305 2.81 10.14 11.49
CA ASP A 305 2.51 11.58 11.71
C ASP A 305 2.82 12.38 10.44
N VAL A 306 3.90 12.04 9.72
CA VAL A 306 4.22 12.60 8.41
C VAL A 306 3.12 12.25 7.40
N ASN A 307 2.71 11.00 7.34
CA ASN A 307 1.64 10.56 6.44
C ASN A 307 0.32 11.29 6.72
N LYS A 308 -0.05 11.47 7.99
CA LYS A 308 -1.22 12.27 8.38
C LYS A 308 -1.11 13.73 7.93
N ALA A 309 0.05 14.36 8.10
CA ALA A 309 0.25 15.74 7.66
C ALA A 309 0.05 15.89 6.15
N ILE A 310 0.58 14.94 5.36
CA ILE A 310 0.39 14.90 3.90
C ILE A 310 -1.08 14.73 3.54
N ILE A 311 -1.78 13.76 4.14
CA ILE A 311 -3.21 13.51 3.89
C ILE A 311 -4.04 14.76 4.22
N ASN A 312 -3.83 15.36 5.39
CA ASN A 312 -4.56 16.57 5.79
C ASN A 312 -4.34 17.71 4.81
N ALA A 313 -3.09 17.89 4.34
CA ALA A 313 -2.77 18.92 3.37
C ALA A 313 -3.47 18.69 2.02
N LEU A 314 -3.54 17.44 1.54
CA LEU A 314 -4.25 17.08 0.32
C LEU A 314 -5.76 17.30 0.47
N MET A 315 -6.35 16.91 1.60
CA MET A 315 -7.77 17.13 1.88
C MET A 315 -8.13 18.64 1.89
N GLU A 316 -7.24 19.49 2.46
CA GLU A 316 -7.42 20.94 2.40
C GLU A 316 -7.29 21.47 0.96
N CYS A 317 -6.39 20.92 0.15
CA CYS A 317 -6.23 21.28 -1.26
C CYS A 317 -7.43 20.86 -2.12
N ALA A 318 -8.17 19.82 -1.75
CA ALA A 318 -9.37 19.38 -2.46
C ALA A 318 -10.51 20.43 -2.42
N VAL A 319 -10.44 21.38 -1.49
CA VAL A 319 -11.42 22.49 -1.42
C VAL A 319 -11.16 23.47 -2.57
N GLU A 320 -12.19 23.75 -3.36
CA GLU A 320 -12.11 24.67 -4.50
C GLU A 320 -11.57 26.06 -4.07
N GLY A 321 -10.59 26.55 -4.81
CA GLY A 321 -9.96 27.85 -4.57
C GLY A 321 -8.82 27.85 -3.56
N THR A 322 -8.47 26.71 -2.97
CA THR A 322 -7.28 26.58 -2.13
C THR A 322 -6.01 26.82 -2.98
N ASP A 323 -5.12 27.68 -2.48
CA ASP A 323 -3.79 27.89 -3.08
C ASP A 323 -2.87 26.72 -2.73
N ILE A 324 -2.68 25.84 -3.72
CA ILE A 324 -1.87 24.61 -3.58
C ILE A 324 -0.41 24.94 -3.25
N ASP A 325 0.17 25.99 -3.84
CA ASP A 325 1.55 26.36 -3.59
C ASP A 325 1.74 26.86 -2.15
N ALA A 326 0.87 27.74 -1.68
CA ALA A 326 0.90 28.21 -0.29
C ALA A 326 0.67 27.08 0.72
N ARG A 327 -0.23 26.12 0.40
CA ARG A 327 -0.47 24.96 1.27
C ARG A 327 0.72 24.02 1.31
N PHE A 328 1.39 23.82 0.17
CA PHE A 328 2.62 23.01 0.10
C PHE A 328 3.74 23.63 0.94
N GLU A 329 3.96 24.95 0.86
CA GLU A 329 4.95 25.65 1.69
C GLU A 329 4.65 25.51 3.20
N SER A 330 3.38 25.48 3.58
CA SER A 330 2.97 25.21 4.96
C SER A 330 3.29 23.76 5.36
N LEU A 331 2.97 22.79 4.49
CA LEU A 331 3.28 21.38 4.71
C LEU A 331 4.79 21.15 4.91
N GLN A 332 5.64 21.77 4.08
CA GLN A 332 7.10 21.63 4.25
C GLN A 332 7.56 22.05 5.65
N LYS A 333 7.02 23.18 6.18
CA LYS A 333 7.33 23.63 7.55
C LYS A 333 6.83 22.66 8.62
N GLU A 334 5.64 22.10 8.42
CA GLU A 334 5.07 21.08 9.31
C GLU A 334 5.96 19.82 9.34
N LEU A 335 6.38 19.32 8.16
CA LEU A 335 7.24 18.14 8.04
C LEU A 335 8.62 18.37 8.63
N LEU A 336 9.25 19.52 8.38
CA LEU A 336 10.53 19.87 8.99
C LEU A 336 10.46 19.90 10.53
N ALA A 337 9.33 20.32 11.10
CA ALA A 337 9.12 20.30 12.54
C ALA A 337 8.91 18.89 13.12
N LEU A 338 8.49 17.92 12.29
CA LEU A 338 8.31 16.52 12.71
C LEU A 338 9.63 15.73 12.72
N ILE A 339 10.61 16.12 11.89
CA ILE A 339 11.90 15.40 11.78
C ILE A 339 13.04 16.09 12.58
N GLY A 340 12.84 17.30 13.07
CA GLY A 340 13.83 18.09 13.85
C GLY A 340 13.57 18.03 15.32
#